data_e1b3ab8c347dff1ea6eea9ff937889a8
#
_entry.id   e1b3ab8c347dff1ea6eea9ff937889a8
#
_cell.length_a   1.000
_cell.length_b   1.000
_cell.length_c   1.000
_cell.angle_alpha   90.00
_cell.angle_beta   90.00
_cell.angle_gamma   90.00
#
_symmetry.space_group_name_H-M   'P 1'
#
loop_
_entity.id
_entity.type
_entity.pdbx_description
1 polymer ?
#
loop_
_entity_poly.entity_id
_entity_poly.type
_entity_poly.pdbx_seq_one_letter_code
_entity_poly.pdbx_strand_id
1 'polypeptide(L)'
;MYFYVRNNKGMIREKIEELRRTLDYHNHKYYVENSPEISDREFDVLMRELQELEAAHPEYADPNSPTARVGSDLTTEFQSVEHRFPMLSLGNTYSLDELHEFIGRIEKELGQTEFVCELKFDGTAISLTYEHGALLRAVTRGDGTRGDDVTANIRTIRTIPLHLQGGDYPDFFEIRGEVLMPYASFDRLNREREENGEPLLANPRNAAAGTLKQQSSAVVAQRGLDCTLYQLAGDDLPCTTHWECMRKAREWGFNVSDKMRICRSQAEIDDYIAFW
;
A
#
# COMPACT_ATOMS: atom_id res chain seq x y z
N MET A 1 -47.60 -3.88 -1.70
CA MET A 1 -46.67 -2.78 -2.07
C MET A 1 -45.42 -2.73 -1.20
N TYR A 2 -45.45 -2.97 0.10
CA TYR A 2 -44.24 -2.96 0.98
C TYR A 2 -43.23 -4.09 0.74
N PHE A 3 -43.62 -5.25 0.27
CA PHE A 3 -42.70 -6.39 -0.01
C PHE A 3 -41.89 -6.22 -1.30
N TYR A 4 -42.41 -5.51 -2.30
CA TYR A 4 -41.70 -5.29 -3.57
C TYR A 4 -40.57 -4.26 -3.45
N VAL A 5 -40.75 -3.25 -2.61
CA VAL A 5 -39.75 -2.20 -2.35
C VAL A 5 -38.60 -2.72 -1.50
N ARG A 6 -38.85 -3.64 -0.56
CA ARG A 6 -37.78 -4.26 0.25
C ARG A 6 -36.87 -5.18 -0.55
N ASN A 7 -37.41 -5.96 -1.50
CA ASN A 7 -36.62 -6.83 -2.35
C ASN A 7 -35.72 -6.02 -3.32
N ASN A 8 -36.21 -4.90 -3.83
CA ASN A 8 -35.44 -4.09 -4.78
C ASN A 8 -34.23 -3.39 -4.12
N LYS A 9 -34.38 -2.88 -2.88
CA LYS A 9 -33.26 -2.28 -2.13
C LYS A 9 -32.16 -3.30 -1.78
N GLY A 10 -32.52 -4.52 -1.43
CA GLY A 10 -31.56 -5.60 -1.17
C GLY A 10 -30.75 -5.94 -2.42
N MET A 11 -31.43 -6.11 -3.56
CA MET A 11 -30.78 -6.42 -4.84
C MET A 11 -29.85 -5.32 -5.35
N ILE A 12 -30.20 -4.04 -5.13
CA ILE A 12 -29.34 -2.90 -5.52
C ILE A 12 -28.07 -2.88 -4.67
N ARG A 13 -28.20 -3.04 -3.35
CA ARG A 13 -27.06 -3.11 -2.45
C ARG A 13 -26.12 -4.25 -2.83
N GLU A 14 -26.66 -5.46 -3.05
CA GLU A 14 -25.87 -6.64 -3.47
C GLU A 14 -25.15 -6.38 -4.79
N LYS A 15 -25.78 -5.71 -5.75
CA LYS A 15 -25.16 -5.35 -7.02
C LYS A 15 -24.00 -4.37 -6.87
N ILE A 16 -24.15 -3.34 -6.02
CA ILE A 16 -23.09 -2.37 -5.69
C ILE A 16 -21.90 -3.10 -5.06
N GLU A 17 -22.15 -3.95 -4.07
CA GLU A 17 -21.11 -4.71 -3.38
C GLU A 17 -20.40 -5.71 -4.31
N GLU A 18 -21.13 -6.33 -5.25
CA GLU A 18 -20.55 -7.20 -6.26
C GLU A 18 -19.65 -6.43 -7.23
N LEU A 19 -20.08 -5.28 -7.73
CA LEU A 19 -19.29 -4.44 -8.63
C LEU A 19 -18.01 -3.94 -7.94
N ARG A 20 -18.07 -3.53 -6.67
CA ARG A 20 -16.89 -3.13 -5.89
C ARG A 20 -15.88 -4.28 -5.83
N ARG A 21 -16.32 -5.48 -5.42
CA ARG A 21 -15.45 -6.66 -5.34
C ARG A 21 -14.83 -7.01 -6.69
N THR A 22 -15.61 -6.94 -7.76
CA THR A 22 -15.14 -7.25 -9.13
C THR A 22 -14.08 -6.24 -9.59
N LEU A 23 -14.31 -4.96 -9.35
CA LEU A 23 -13.37 -3.89 -9.70
C LEU A 23 -12.09 -3.96 -8.86
N ASP A 24 -12.18 -4.23 -7.56
CA ASP A 24 -11.00 -4.42 -6.69
C ASP A 24 -10.19 -5.64 -7.11
N TYR A 25 -10.84 -6.74 -7.49
CA TYR A 25 -10.19 -7.93 -8.02
C TYR A 25 -9.41 -7.63 -9.31
N HIS A 26 -10.05 -7.00 -10.31
CA HIS A 26 -9.38 -6.67 -11.57
C HIS A 26 -8.30 -5.60 -11.41
N ASN A 27 -8.48 -4.65 -10.48
CA ASN A 27 -7.46 -3.69 -10.12
C ASN A 27 -6.20 -4.39 -9.53
N HIS A 28 -6.41 -5.37 -8.63
CA HIS A 28 -5.32 -6.18 -8.07
C HIS A 28 -4.60 -6.99 -9.16
N LYS A 29 -5.35 -7.67 -10.03
CA LYS A 29 -4.80 -8.42 -11.18
C LYS A 29 -3.94 -7.54 -12.08
N TYR A 30 -4.38 -6.32 -12.38
CA TYR A 30 -3.68 -5.41 -13.26
C TYR A 30 -2.43 -4.80 -12.59
N TYR A 31 -2.58 -4.19 -11.40
CA TYR A 31 -1.52 -3.37 -10.79
C TYR A 31 -0.56 -4.15 -9.88
N VAL A 32 -1.00 -5.24 -9.26
CA VAL A 32 -0.18 -6.03 -8.33
C VAL A 32 0.36 -7.29 -9.00
N GLU A 33 -0.48 -8.06 -9.70
CA GLU A 33 -0.08 -9.32 -10.32
C GLU A 33 0.47 -9.15 -11.76
N ASN A 34 0.29 -7.98 -12.41
CA ASN A 34 0.63 -7.74 -13.81
C ASN A 34 0.02 -8.79 -14.77
N SER A 35 -1.19 -9.27 -14.46
CA SER A 35 -1.88 -10.31 -15.21
C SER A 35 -3.35 -9.92 -15.44
N PRO A 36 -3.63 -8.87 -16.25
CA PRO A 36 -4.99 -8.42 -16.52
C PRO A 36 -5.83 -9.50 -17.19
N GLU A 37 -7.07 -9.70 -16.70
CA GLU A 37 -8.02 -10.69 -17.20
C GLU A 37 -9.14 -10.05 -18.05
N ILE A 38 -9.29 -8.71 -17.94
CA ILE A 38 -10.25 -7.95 -18.77
C ILE A 38 -9.52 -6.77 -19.43
N SER A 39 -10.10 -6.24 -20.49
CA SER A 39 -9.59 -5.05 -21.18
C SER A 39 -9.90 -3.78 -20.38
N ASP A 40 -9.15 -2.69 -20.64
CA ASP A 40 -9.39 -1.37 -20.06
C ASP A 40 -10.83 -0.90 -20.33
N ARG A 41 -11.37 -1.21 -21.52
CA ARG A 41 -12.75 -0.86 -21.89
C ARG A 41 -13.78 -1.57 -21.03
N GLU A 42 -13.58 -2.86 -20.74
CA GLU A 42 -14.48 -3.63 -19.87
C GLU A 42 -14.41 -3.12 -18.43
N PHE A 43 -13.21 -2.80 -17.94
CA PHE A 43 -13.02 -2.18 -16.63
C PHE A 43 -13.76 -0.83 -16.53
N ASP A 44 -13.63 0.04 -17.55
CA ASP A 44 -14.31 1.34 -17.60
C ASP A 44 -15.83 1.23 -17.61
N VAL A 45 -16.38 0.19 -18.25
CA VAL A 45 -17.83 -0.07 -18.25
C VAL A 45 -18.31 -0.42 -16.85
N LEU A 46 -17.62 -1.33 -16.14
CA LEU A 46 -17.95 -1.72 -14.77
C LEU A 46 -17.82 -0.53 -13.81
N MET A 47 -16.77 0.29 -13.97
CA MET A 47 -16.55 1.50 -13.16
C MET A 47 -17.68 2.51 -13.34
N ARG A 48 -18.13 2.73 -14.57
CA ARG A 48 -19.25 3.64 -14.85
C ARG A 48 -20.56 3.12 -14.27
N GLU A 49 -20.85 1.83 -14.41
CA GLU A 49 -22.03 1.21 -13.82
C GLU A 49 -22.06 1.40 -12.30
N LEU A 50 -20.91 1.20 -11.64
CA LEU A 50 -20.80 1.44 -10.19
C LEU A 50 -21.02 2.90 -9.83
N GLN A 51 -20.42 3.85 -10.57
CA GLN A 51 -20.59 5.29 -10.35
C GLN A 51 -22.06 5.72 -10.46
N GLU A 52 -22.78 5.21 -11.47
CA GLU A 52 -24.20 5.52 -11.68
C GLU A 52 -25.06 4.97 -10.54
N LEU A 53 -24.78 3.75 -10.08
CA LEU A 53 -25.51 3.14 -8.96
C LEU A 53 -25.23 3.85 -7.64
N GLU A 54 -23.98 4.20 -7.34
CA GLU A 54 -23.63 4.93 -6.10
C GLU A 54 -24.21 6.37 -6.10
N ALA A 55 -24.22 7.05 -7.25
CA ALA A 55 -24.84 8.35 -7.39
C ALA A 55 -26.37 8.31 -7.18
N ALA A 56 -27.03 7.24 -7.63
CA ALA A 56 -28.46 7.05 -7.45
C ALA A 56 -28.81 6.57 -6.01
N HIS A 57 -27.85 6.02 -5.27
CA HIS A 57 -28.03 5.37 -3.97
C HIS A 57 -26.98 5.83 -2.96
N PRO A 58 -26.93 7.13 -2.59
CA PRO A 58 -25.93 7.69 -1.66
C PRO A 58 -25.99 7.05 -0.26
N GLU A 59 -27.08 6.37 0.09
CA GLU A 59 -27.20 5.62 1.34
C GLU A 59 -26.24 4.41 1.42
N TYR A 60 -25.64 3.99 0.30
CA TYR A 60 -24.64 2.92 0.20
C TYR A 60 -23.23 3.47 -0.06
N ALA A 61 -23.01 4.78 0.14
CA ALA A 61 -21.70 5.37 -0.03
C ALA A 61 -20.64 4.69 0.85
N ASP A 62 -19.48 4.43 0.25
CA ASP A 62 -18.33 3.84 0.92
C ASP A 62 -17.08 4.65 0.56
N PRO A 63 -16.37 5.22 1.55
CA PRO A 63 -15.17 5.99 1.30
C PRO A 63 -14.04 5.15 0.67
N ASN A 64 -14.13 3.82 0.77
CA ASN A 64 -13.18 2.89 0.18
C ASN A 64 -13.69 2.27 -1.15
N SER A 65 -14.77 2.76 -1.72
CA SER A 65 -15.21 2.33 -3.05
C SER A 65 -14.11 2.59 -4.10
N PRO A 66 -13.95 1.70 -5.11
CA PRO A 66 -13.09 1.98 -6.26
C PRO A 66 -13.37 3.33 -6.94
N THR A 67 -14.62 3.80 -6.90
CA THR A 67 -15.03 5.10 -7.44
C THR A 67 -14.52 6.29 -6.62
N ALA A 68 -14.25 6.09 -5.31
CA ALA A 68 -13.77 7.12 -4.40
C ALA A 68 -12.24 7.29 -4.41
N ARG A 69 -11.49 6.48 -5.21
CA ARG A 69 -10.02 6.57 -5.26
C ARG A 69 -9.51 7.92 -5.74
N VAL A 70 -10.28 8.63 -6.54
CA VAL A 70 -9.96 9.97 -7.03
C VAL A 70 -11.07 10.91 -6.57
N GLY A 71 -10.87 11.52 -5.41
CA GLY A 71 -11.79 12.51 -4.85
C GLY A 71 -11.43 13.93 -5.27
N SER A 72 -12.36 14.85 -5.05
CA SER A 72 -12.16 16.30 -5.21
C SER A 72 -11.62 16.96 -3.94
N ASP A 73 -11.04 16.18 -3.03
CA ASP A 73 -10.67 16.62 -1.69
C ASP A 73 -9.44 17.52 -1.74
N LEU A 74 -9.65 18.81 -1.54
CA LEU A 74 -8.57 19.77 -1.28
C LEU A 74 -8.33 19.80 0.23
N THR A 75 -7.20 19.26 0.65
CA THR A 75 -6.74 19.33 2.05
C THR A 75 -5.92 20.61 2.22
N THR A 76 -6.33 21.51 3.13
CA THR A 76 -5.57 22.73 3.40
C THR A 76 -4.39 22.48 4.33
N GLU A 77 -4.51 21.53 5.27
CA GLU A 77 -3.46 21.09 6.18
C GLU A 77 -3.61 19.60 6.48
N PHE A 78 -2.49 18.88 6.61
CA PHE A 78 -2.50 17.50 7.06
C PHE A 78 -2.62 17.45 8.59
N GLN A 79 -3.52 16.62 9.10
CA GLN A 79 -3.64 16.40 10.54
C GLN A 79 -2.46 15.56 11.03
N SER A 80 -1.84 15.98 12.14
CA SER A 80 -0.80 15.19 12.81
C SER A 80 -1.45 14.09 13.65
N VAL A 81 -1.05 12.85 13.40
CA VAL A 81 -1.58 11.65 14.07
C VAL A 81 -0.46 10.91 14.79
N GLU A 82 -0.73 10.42 15.99
CA GLU A 82 0.17 9.56 16.75
C GLU A 82 0.10 8.12 16.25
N HIS A 83 1.26 7.47 16.08
CA HIS A 83 1.36 6.07 15.72
C HIS A 83 1.02 5.19 16.91
N ARG A 84 0.13 4.20 16.74
CA ARG A 84 -0.13 3.21 17.78
C ARG A 84 1.11 2.34 18.04
N PHE A 85 1.82 2.00 16.98
CA PHE A 85 3.10 1.30 17.05
C PHE A 85 4.20 2.25 16.53
N PRO A 86 5.22 2.63 17.32
CA PRO A 86 6.27 3.55 16.87
C PRO A 86 6.98 3.06 15.61
N MET A 87 7.25 3.96 14.67
CA MET A 87 8.00 3.68 13.44
C MET A 87 9.50 3.92 13.66
N LEU A 88 10.19 2.87 14.10
CA LEU A 88 11.61 2.93 14.43
C LEU A 88 12.48 3.02 13.16
N SER A 89 13.65 3.65 13.30
CA SER A 89 14.68 3.63 12.27
C SER A 89 15.48 2.33 12.37
N LEU A 90 15.90 1.79 11.21
CA LEU A 90 16.80 0.64 11.14
C LEU A 90 18.25 1.10 11.37
N GLY A 91 19.05 0.26 12.02
CA GLY A 91 20.50 0.40 12.04
C GLY A 91 21.12 0.11 10.67
N ASN A 92 22.33 0.62 10.43
CA ASN A 92 23.07 0.40 9.21
C ASN A 92 24.32 -0.42 9.47
N THR A 93 24.70 -1.25 8.51
CA THR A 93 26.04 -1.86 8.37
C THR A 93 26.62 -1.42 7.02
N TYR A 94 27.93 -1.20 6.96
CA TYR A 94 28.61 -0.68 5.77
C TYR A 94 29.63 -1.66 5.19
N SER A 95 29.80 -2.82 5.83
CA SER A 95 30.69 -3.87 5.37
C SER A 95 30.13 -5.25 5.71
N LEU A 96 30.62 -6.28 5.03
CA LEU A 96 30.30 -7.68 5.35
C LEU A 96 30.79 -8.05 6.75
N ASP A 97 31.93 -7.52 7.20
CA ASP A 97 32.46 -7.78 8.54
C ASP A 97 31.50 -7.27 9.63
N GLU A 98 30.97 -6.05 9.51
CA GLU A 98 29.97 -5.50 10.44
C GLU A 98 28.67 -6.32 10.40
N LEU A 99 28.25 -6.80 9.23
CA LEU A 99 27.09 -7.66 9.10
C LEU A 99 27.32 -9.01 9.77
N HIS A 100 28.48 -9.62 9.58
CA HIS A 100 28.84 -10.88 10.21
C HIS A 100 28.92 -10.76 11.72
N GLU A 101 29.42 -9.63 12.26
CA GLU A 101 29.38 -9.33 13.69
C GLU A 101 27.94 -9.21 14.20
N PHE A 102 27.04 -8.57 13.43
CA PHE A 102 25.64 -8.45 13.78
C PHE A 102 24.96 -9.82 13.84
N ILE A 103 25.16 -10.66 12.82
CA ILE A 103 24.65 -12.05 12.79
C ILE A 103 25.18 -12.84 13.98
N GLY A 104 26.50 -12.79 14.24
CA GLY A 104 27.14 -13.51 15.34
C GLY A 104 26.63 -13.10 16.73
N ARG A 105 26.27 -11.83 16.92
CA ARG A 105 25.62 -11.38 18.17
C ARG A 105 24.24 -12.03 18.37
N ILE A 106 23.44 -12.12 17.32
CA ILE A 106 22.12 -12.74 17.36
C ILE A 106 22.24 -14.25 17.63
N GLU A 107 23.12 -14.93 16.88
CA GLU A 107 23.30 -16.38 17.03
C GLU A 107 23.92 -16.78 18.39
N LYS A 108 24.72 -15.91 18.99
CA LYS A 108 25.24 -16.13 20.35
C LYS A 108 24.14 -16.14 21.42
N GLU A 109 23.08 -15.36 21.22
CA GLU A 109 21.99 -15.27 22.20
C GLU A 109 20.86 -16.27 21.90
N LEU A 110 20.53 -16.49 20.64
CA LEU A 110 19.37 -17.27 20.21
C LEU A 110 19.72 -18.66 19.64
N GLY A 111 21.03 -18.95 19.43
CA GLY A 111 21.45 -20.11 18.66
C GLY A 111 21.31 -19.91 17.17
N GLN A 112 21.38 -21.00 16.40
CA GLN A 112 21.21 -20.95 14.95
C GLN A 112 19.86 -20.37 14.60
N THR A 113 19.87 -19.29 13.80
CA THR A 113 18.70 -18.47 13.50
C THR A 113 18.52 -18.36 12.00
N GLU A 114 17.28 -18.40 11.52
CA GLU A 114 16.93 -18.07 10.13
C GLU A 114 16.70 -16.56 9.99
N PHE A 115 17.22 -15.97 8.93
CA PHE A 115 17.07 -14.56 8.61
C PHE A 115 16.21 -14.39 7.36
N VAL A 116 15.41 -13.34 7.32
CA VAL A 116 14.75 -12.90 6.09
C VAL A 116 15.56 -11.75 5.51
N CYS A 117 16.09 -11.95 4.29
CA CYS A 117 16.72 -10.91 3.51
C CYS A 117 15.72 -10.31 2.54
N GLU A 118 15.65 -8.98 2.49
CA GLU A 118 14.73 -8.24 1.63
C GLU A 118 15.35 -6.93 1.13
N LEU A 119 14.82 -6.40 0.02
CA LEU A 119 15.30 -5.12 -0.52
C LEU A 119 14.80 -3.98 0.35
N LYS A 120 15.70 -3.04 0.65
CA LYS A 120 15.32 -1.77 1.27
C LYS A 120 15.01 -0.76 0.16
N PHE A 121 13.72 -0.60 -0.10
CA PHE A 121 13.25 0.38 -1.07
C PHE A 121 13.53 1.81 -0.64
N ASP A 122 13.80 2.69 -1.61
CA ASP A 122 14.13 4.10 -1.38
C ASP A 122 12.97 5.02 -1.80
N GLY A 123 12.12 5.33 -0.84
CA GLY A 123 10.92 6.15 -1.02
C GLY A 123 10.57 6.95 0.23
N THR A 124 9.31 6.95 0.61
CA THR A 124 8.81 7.56 1.84
C THR A 124 7.99 6.56 2.64
N ALA A 125 8.40 6.33 3.90
CA ALA A 125 7.77 5.35 4.76
C ALA A 125 6.34 5.75 5.12
N ILE A 126 5.45 4.77 5.14
CA ILE A 126 4.02 4.90 5.44
C ILE A 126 3.56 3.81 6.41
N SER A 127 2.63 4.13 7.31
CA SER A 127 1.84 3.17 8.07
C SER A 127 0.40 3.22 7.60
N LEU A 128 -0.14 2.08 7.22
CA LEU A 128 -1.53 1.89 6.80
C LEU A 128 -2.27 1.15 7.90
N THR A 129 -3.34 1.73 8.41
CA THR A 129 -4.22 1.12 9.41
C THR A 129 -5.42 0.51 8.71
N TYR A 130 -5.68 -0.76 8.99
CA TYR A 130 -6.88 -1.47 8.54
C TYR A 130 -7.76 -1.83 9.73
N GLU A 131 -9.07 -1.67 9.54
CA GLU A 131 -10.10 -2.07 10.50
C GLU A 131 -11.19 -2.84 9.77
N HIS A 132 -11.54 -4.04 10.27
CA HIS A 132 -12.50 -4.95 9.64
C HIS A 132 -12.24 -5.19 8.13
N GLY A 133 -10.96 -5.26 7.75
CA GLY A 133 -10.54 -5.48 6.37
C GLY A 133 -10.63 -4.26 5.44
N ALA A 134 -10.96 -3.08 5.94
CA ALA A 134 -11.04 -1.84 5.16
C ALA A 134 -9.94 -0.86 5.57
N LEU A 135 -9.38 -0.11 4.60
CA LEU A 135 -8.40 0.94 4.87
C LEU A 135 -9.05 2.08 5.68
N LEU A 136 -8.66 2.17 6.95
CA LEU A 136 -9.12 3.23 7.86
C LEU A 136 -8.29 4.50 7.68
N ARG A 137 -6.96 4.37 7.74
CA ARG A 137 -6.05 5.53 7.78
C ARG A 137 -4.68 5.21 7.20
N ALA A 138 -4.00 6.25 6.71
CA ALA A 138 -2.61 6.18 6.27
C ALA A 138 -1.82 7.38 6.83
N VAL A 139 -0.71 7.11 7.51
CA VAL A 139 0.08 8.12 8.23
C VAL A 139 1.55 8.03 7.80
N THR A 140 2.17 9.15 7.43
CA THR A 140 3.61 9.21 7.16
C THR A 140 4.41 8.89 8.42
N ARG A 141 5.66 8.44 8.27
CA ARG A 141 6.50 8.15 9.45
C ARG A 141 6.67 9.37 10.38
N GLY A 142 6.80 10.58 9.82
CA GLY A 142 7.11 11.77 10.61
C GLY A 142 8.39 11.57 11.42
N ASP A 143 8.34 11.87 12.72
CA ASP A 143 9.46 11.66 13.67
C ASP A 143 9.54 10.23 14.24
N GLY A 144 8.65 9.34 13.78
CA GLY A 144 8.51 7.96 14.25
C GLY A 144 7.48 7.77 15.36
N THR A 145 7.06 8.83 16.04
CA THR A 145 5.99 8.84 17.04
C THR A 145 4.69 9.43 16.46
N ARG A 146 4.82 10.48 15.66
CA ARG A 146 3.72 11.19 15.00
C ARG A 146 4.05 11.43 13.54
N GLY A 147 3.03 11.37 12.68
CA GLY A 147 3.14 11.66 11.26
C GLY A 147 1.92 12.39 10.74
N ASP A 148 1.93 12.72 9.45
CA ASP A 148 0.82 13.40 8.78
C ASP A 148 -0.19 12.37 8.24
N ASP A 149 -1.47 12.62 8.45
CA ASP A 149 -2.56 11.84 7.84
C ASP A 149 -2.64 12.17 6.36
N VAL A 150 -2.30 11.21 5.52
CA VAL A 150 -2.30 11.32 4.06
C VAL A 150 -3.27 10.34 3.41
N THR A 151 -4.30 9.92 4.15
CA THR A 151 -5.25 8.87 3.75
C THR A 151 -5.89 9.15 2.39
N ALA A 152 -6.33 10.39 2.14
CA ALA A 152 -6.94 10.76 0.85
C ALA A 152 -5.96 10.55 -0.32
N ASN A 153 -4.69 10.88 -0.13
CA ASN A 153 -3.65 10.71 -1.14
C ASN A 153 -3.28 9.23 -1.34
N ILE A 154 -3.18 8.47 -0.25
CA ILE A 154 -2.88 7.02 -0.29
C ILE A 154 -3.99 6.24 -1.03
N ARG A 155 -5.25 6.60 -0.89
CA ARG A 155 -6.35 5.96 -1.62
C ARG A 155 -6.17 6.01 -3.14
N THR A 156 -5.40 6.96 -3.67
CA THR A 156 -5.12 7.06 -5.11
C THR A 156 -4.10 6.04 -5.61
N ILE A 157 -3.31 5.43 -4.73
CA ILE A 157 -2.27 4.46 -5.09
C ILE A 157 -2.94 3.11 -5.36
N ARG A 158 -2.83 2.64 -6.60
CA ARG A 158 -3.57 1.48 -7.10
C ARG A 158 -3.10 0.14 -6.50
N THR A 159 -1.85 0.04 -6.09
CA THR A 159 -1.27 -1.14 -5.47
C THR A 159 -1.64 -1.29 -3.98
N ILE A 160 -2.33 -0.31 -3.39
CA ILE A 160 -2.86 -0.39 -2.02
C ILE A 160 -4.33 -0.84 -2.09
N PRO A 161 -4.68 -2.01 -1.52
CA PRO A 161 -6.07 -2.45 -1.45
C PRO A 161 -6.87 -1.55 -0.50
N LEU A 162 -8.03 -1.07 -0.91
CA LEU A 162 -8.95 -0.34 -0.04
C LEU A 162 -9.77 -1.29 0.82
N HIS A 163 -10.05 -2.49 0.29
CA HIS A 163 -10.61 -3.64 1.00
C HIS A 163 -9.71 -4.84 0.82
N LEU A 164 -9.49 -5.58 1.88
CA LEU A 164 -8.65 -6.77 1.86
C LEU A 164 -9.37 -7.96 1.22
N GLN A 165 -8.58 -8.84 0.64
CA GLN A 165 -9.04 -10.14 0.14
C GLN A 165 -9.02 -11.18 1.27
N GLY A 166 -9.79 -12.27 1.10
CA GLY A 166 -9.86 -13.33 2.11
C GLY A 166 -10.78 -12.98 3.28
N GLY A 167 -10.46 -13.36 4.49
CA GLY A 167 -11.30 -13.16 5.68
C GLY A 167 -10.64 -13.61 6.98
N ASP A 168 -9.36 -13.96 6.94
CA ASP A 168 -8.58 -14.42 8.09
C ASP A 168 -7.61 -13.36 8.64
N TYR A 169 -7.89 -12.08 8.33
CA TYR A 169 -7.15 -10.95 8.86
C TYR A 169 -7.71 -10.51 10.23
N PRO A 170 -6.87 -9.89 11.10
CA PRO A 170 -7.32 -9.32 12.35
C PRO A 170 -8.33 -8.18 12.15
N ASP A 171 -9.20 -7.97 13.13
CA ASP A 171 -10.15 -6.85 13.10
C ASP A 171 -9.43 -5.50 13.03
N PHE A 172 -8.25 -5.39 13.63
CA PHE A 172 -7.42 -4.18 13.62
C PHE A 172 -5.93 -4.54 13.53
N PHE A 173 -5.23 -3.94 12.58
CA PHE A 173 -3.78 -4.04 12.46
C PHE A 173 -3.23 -2.85 11.64
N GLU A 174 -1.91 -2.67 11.71
CA GLU A 174 -1.16 -1.78 10.83
C GLU A 174 -0.25 -2.59 9.90
N ILE A 175 -0.06 -2.10 8.68
CA ILE A 175 0.97 -2.59 7.77
C ILE A 175 1.83 -1.41 7.31
N ARG A 176 3.15 -1.61 7.33
CA ARG A 176 4.13 -0.60 6.95
C ARG A 176 4.71 -0.88 5.59
N GLY A 177 5.01 0.17 4.88
CA GLY A 177 5.58 0.11 3.56
C GLY A 177 6.36 1.35 3.17
N GLU A 178 6.80 1.34 1.93
CA GLU A 178 7.47 2.45 1.29
C GLU A 178 6.66 2.90 0.08
N VAL A 179 6.25 4.16 0.07
CA VAL A 179 5.64 4.81 -1.09
C VAL A 179 6.75 5.25 -2.02
N LEU A 180 6.65 4.84 -3.27
CA LEU A 180 7.67 4.97 -4.30
C LEU A 180 7.14 5.79 -5.47
N MET A 181 8.04 6.45 -6.19
CA MET A 181 7.78 6.93 -7.54
C MET A 181 8.52 6.01 -8.52
N PRO A 182 7.82 5.19 -9.30
CA PRO A 182 8.44 4.39 -10.35
C PRO A 182 9.22 5.26 -11.33
N TYR A 183 10.34 4.77 -11.84
CA TYR A 183 11.17 5.52 -12.79
C TYR A 183 10.38 5.99 -14.02
N ALA A 184 9.47 5.17 -14.55
CA ALA A 184 8.61 5.54 -15.66
C ALA A 184 7.73 6.78 -15.35
N SER A 185 7.19 6.86 -14.12
CA SER A 185 6.43 8.03 -13.65
C SER A 185 7.32 9.26 -13.46
N PHE A 186 8.51 9.06 -12.88
CA PHE A 186 9.49 10.12 -12.67
C PHE A 186 9.98 10.74 -13.98
N ASP A 187 10.33 9.92 -14.98
CA ASP A 187 10.79 10.35 -16.29
C ASP A 187 9.68 11.07 -17.08
N ARG A 188 8.44 10.57 -16.98
CA ARG A 188 7.27 11.24 -17.58
C ARG A 188 7.07 12.63 -17.00
N LEU A 189 7.04 12.74 -15.67
CA LEU A 189 6.86 14.00 -14.97
C LEU A 189 7.99 14.99 -15.27
N ASN A 190 9.23 14.54 -15.38
CA ASN A 190 10.34 15.42 -15.72
C ASN A 190 10.27 15.90 -17.16
N ARG A 191 9.82 15.10 -18.12
CA ARG A 191 9.57 15.56 -19.49
C ARG A 191 8.48 16.63 -19.54
N GLU A 192 7.35 16.42 -18.85
CA GLU A 192 6.26 17.40 -18.75
C GLU A 192 6.76 18.74 -18.16
N ARG A 193 7.61 18.68 -17.13
CA ARG A 193 8.20 19.86 -16.49
C ARG A 193 9.18 20.60 -17.41
N GLU A 194 10.01 19.86 -18.14
CA GLU A 194 10.94 20.42 -19.12
C GLU A 194 10.19 21.14 -20.23
N GLU A 195 9.13 20.54 -20.79
CA GLU A 195 8.27 21.15 -21.79
C GLU A 195 7.58 22.44 -21.28
N ASN A 196 7.26 22.50 -20.00
CA ASN A 196 6.65 23.66 -19.35
C ASN A 196 7.68 24.69 -18.82
N GLY A 197 8.99 24.45 -18.97
CA GLY A 197 10.05 25.31 -18.45
C GLY A 197 10.12 25.33 -16.92
N GLU A 198 9.67 24.28 -16.25
CA GLU A 198 9.70 24.12 -14.80
C GLU A 198 10.98 23.43 -14.33
N PRO A 199 11.46 23.69 -13.08
CA PRO A 199 12.58 22.95 -12.50
C PRO A 199 12.31 21.44 -12.43
N LEU A 200 13.29 20.62 -12.81
CA LEU A 200 13.16 19.18 -12.79
C LEU A 200 13.11 18.64 -11.34
N LEU A 201 12.44 17.52 -11.16
CA LEU A 201 12.47 16.75 -9.93
C LEU A 201 13.86 16.15 -9.73
N ALA A 202 14.40 16.23 -8.50
CA ALA A 202 15.79 15.88 -8.22
C ALA A 202 16.03 14.35 -8.23
N ASN A 203 15.13 13.57 -7.64
CA ASN A 203 15.20 12.12 -7.56
C ASN A 203 13.80 11.51 -7.25
N PRO A 204 13.59 10.22 -7.53
CA PRO A 204 12.30 9.56 -7.31
C PRO A 204 11.82 9.60 -5.86
N ARG A 205 12.72 9.45 -4.87
CA ARG A 205 12.38 9.48 -3.44
C ARG A 205 11.78 10.82 -3.02
N ASN A 206 12.46 11.94 -3.33
CA ASN A 206 11.97 13.27 -3.01
C ASN A 206 10.70 13.61 -3.78
N ALA A 207 10.60 13.14 -5.02
CA ALA A 207 9.42 13.28 -5.85
C ALA A 207 8.21 12.51 -5.26
N ALA A 208 8.41 11.30 -4.74
CA ALA A 208 7.37 10.53 -4.04
C ALA A 208 6.91 11.25 -2.77
N ALA A 209 7.86 11.68 -1.90
CA ALA A 209 7.56 12.38 -0.66
C ALA A 209 6.81 13.71 -0.91
N GLY A 210 7.26 14.51 -1.88
CA GLY A 210 6.62 15.76 -2.26
C GLY A 210 5.25 15.56 -2.93
N THR A 211 5.08 14.46 -3.66
CA THR A 211 3.79 14.10 -4.25
C THR A 211 2.80 13.67 -3.18
N LEU A 212 3.22 12.81 -2.24
CA LEU A 212 2.35 12.32 -1.18
C LEU A 212 1.80 13.45 -0.29
N LYS A 213 2.50 14.58 -0.21
CA LYS A 213 2.11 15.78 0.54
C LYS A 213 1.42 16.86 -0.32
N GLN A 214 0.94 16.53 -1.50
CA GLN A 214 0.10 17.45 -2.29
C GLN A 214 -1.28 17.60 -1.64
N GLN A 215 -1.84 18.80 -1.72
CA GLN A 215 -3.17 19.10 -1.16
C GLN A 215 -4.30 18.48 -1.96
N SER A 216 -4.09 18.21 -3.25
CA SER A 216 -5.08 17.62 -4.16
C SER A 216 -4.77 16.16 -4.42
N SER A 217 -5.65 15.25 -3.97
CA SER A 217 -5.55 13.82 -4.26
C SER A 217 -5.64 13.52 -5.77
N ALA A 218 -6.33 14.36 -6.56
CA ALA A 218 -6.39 14.24 -8.00
C ALA A 218 -4.99 14.46 -8.65
N VAL A 219 -4.21 15.42 -8.14
CA VAL A 219 -2.82 15.62 -8.58
C VAL A 219 -1.95 14.42 -8.21
N VAL A 220 -2.14 13.86 -7.00
CA VAL A 220 -1.42 12.64 -6.56
C VAL A 220 -1.72 11.47 -7.49
N ALA A 221 -2.99 11.24 -7.81
CA ALA A 221 -3.42 10.17 -8.72
C ALA A 221 -2.74 10.23 -10.10
N GLN A 222 -2.60 11.44 -10.67
CA GLN A 222 -1.96 11.64 -11.97
C GLN A 222 -0.44 11.37 -11.95
N ARG A 223 0.20 11.49 -10.78
CA ARG A 223 1.65 11.30 -10.66
C ARG A 223 2.11 9.85 -10.62
N GLY A 224 1.17 8.91 -10.42
CA GLY A 224 1.44 7.48 -10.56
C GLY A 224 2.43 6.95 -9.51
N LEU A 225 2.12 7.16 -8.23
CA LEU A 225 2.85 6.55 -7.11
C LEU A 225 2.56 5.05 -7.00
N ASP A 226 3.50 4.34 -6.41
CA ASP A 226 3.40 2.93 -6.05
C ASP A 226 3.71 2.73 -4.55
N CYS A 227 3.38 1.56 -4.00
CA CYS A 227 3.69 1.23 -2.62
C CYS A 227 4.07 -0.25 -2.48
N THR A 228 5.17 -0.52 -1.79
CA THR A 228 5.57 -1.88 -1.41
C THR A 228 5.51 -2.01 0.11
N LEU A 229 4.81 -3.05 0.59
CA LEU A 229 4.61 -3.29 2.03
C LEU A 229 5.64 -4.30 2.53
N TYR A 230 6.16 -4.06 3.75
CA TYR A 230 7.26 -4.86 4.29
C TYR A 230 7.13 -5.25 5.77
N GLN A 231 6.11 -4.80 6.51
CA GLN A 231 5.97 -5.15 7.92
C GLN A 231 4.53 -5.06 8.40
N LEU A 232 4.01 -6.14 8.96
CA LEU A 232 2.78 -6.14 9.77
C LEU A 232 3.08 -5.72 11.22
N ALA A 233 2.17 -4.97 11.82
CA ALA A 233 2.19 -4.60 13.23
C ALA A 233 0.78 -4.73 13.81
N GLY A 234 0.63 -5.48 14.89
CA GLY A 234 -0.66 -5.73 15.53
C GLY A 234 -0.51 -6.67 16.71
N ASP A 235 -1.52 -6.67 17.60
CA ASP A 235 -1.50 -7.48 18.81
C ASP A 235 -1.92 -8.94 18.52
N ASP A 236 -2.83 -9.16 17.56
CA ASP A 236 -3.47 -10.45 17.23
C ASP A 236 -3.14 -10.93 15.81
N LEU A 237 -1.86 -10.82 15.39
CA LEU A 237 -1.44 -11.27 14.07
C LEU A 237 -1.51 -12.80 13.95
N PRO A 238 -2.07 -13.38 12.87
CA PRO A 238 -2.17 -14.81 12.65
C PRO A 238 -0.87 -15.45 12.13
N CYS A 239 0.28 -14.91 12.54
CA CYS A 239 1.61 -15.31 12.11
C CYS A 239 2.63 -15.02 13.22
N THR A 240 3.68 -15.84 13.32
CA THR A 240 4.70 -15.75 14.35
C THR A 240 6.06 -15.28 13.83
N THR A 241 6.30 -15.45 12.54
CA THR A 241 7.54 -15.03 11.89
C THR A 241 7.28 -13.92 10.87
N HIS A 242 8.29 -13.09 10.62
CA HIS A 242 8.21 -12.04 9.59
C HIS A 242 7.87 -12.61 8.21
N TRP A 243 8.45 -13.75 7.85
CA TRP A 243 8.16 -14.45 6.59
C TRP A 243 6.69 -14.84 6.45
N GLU A 244 6.12 -15.45 7.50
CA GLU A 244 4.71 -15.82 7.53
C GLU A 244 3.80 -14.59 7.42
N CYS A 245 4.13 -13.52 8.15
CA CYS A 245 3.40 -12.25 8.12
C CYS A 245 3.38 -11.66 6.71
N MET A 246 4.51 -11.62 6.02
CA MET A 246 4.58 -11.09 4.66
C MET A 246 3.85 -11.99 3.65
N ARG A 247 3.87 -13.30 3.84
CA ARG A 247 3.08 -14.22 3.02
C ARG A 247 1.58 -14.02 3.23
N LYS A 248 1.13 -13.85 4.48
CA LYS A 248 -0.25 -13.50 4.81
C LYS A 248 -0.67 -12.16 4.23
N ALA A 249 0.17 -11.14 4.35
CA ALA A 249 -0.08 -9.84 3.75
C ALA A 249 -0.33 -9.95 2.23
N ARG A 250 0.45 -10.79 1.53
CA ARG A 250 0.24 -11.05 0.10
C ARG A 250 -1.10 -11.75 -0.18
N GLU A 251 -1.49 -12.72 0.66
CA GLU A 251 -2.80 -13.40 0.57
C GLU A 251 -3.97 -12.43 0.77
N TRP A 252 -3.79 -11.37 1.56
CA TRP A 252 -4.78 -10.30 1.78
C TRP A 252 -4.82 -9.24 0.67
N GLY A 253 -3.96 -9.37 -0.36
CA GLY A 253 -3.93 -8.49 -1.53
C GLY A 253 -2.91 -7.36 -1.46
N PHE A 254 -2.01 -7.35 -0.49
CA PHE A 254 -0.95 -6.35 -0.42
C PHE A 254 0.17 -6.61 -1.43
N ASN A 255 0.69 -5.54 -2.01
CA ASN A 255 1.90 -5.58 -2.82
C ASN A 255 3.13 -5.77 -1.91
N VAL A 256 3.59 -7.01 -1.77
CA VAL A 256 4.77 -7.40 -1.02
C VAL A 256 5.84 -7.89 -2.00
N SER A 257 7.06 -7.44 -1.84
CA SER A 257 8.18 -7.80 -2.72
C SER A 257 8.36 -9.32 -2.85
N ASP A 258 8.49 -9.81 -4.08
CA ASP A 258 8.85 -11.20 -4.40
C ASP A 258 10.36 -11.48 -4.24
N LYS A 259 11.16 -10.45 -3.91
CA LYS A 259 12.61 -10.52 -3.75
C LYS A 259 13.04 -10.87 -2.31
N MET A 260 12.10 -11.20 -1.44
CA MET A 260 12.39 -11.72 -0.11
C MET A 260 12.94 -13.14 -0.17
N ARG A 261 13.92 -13.46 0.69
CA ARG A 261 14.51 -14.80 0.80
C ARG A 261 14.81 -15.16 2.26
N ILE A 262 14.46 -16.39 2.67
CA ILE A 262 14.95 -16.95 3.93
C ILE A 262 16.39 -17.39 3.70
N CYS A 263 17.29 -16.93 4.56
CA CYS A 263 18.71 -17.30 4.61
C CYS A 263 19.00 -18.01 5.94
N ARG A 264 19.61 -19.21 5.86
CA ARG A 264 19.88 -20.10 7.01
C ARG A 264 21.35 -20.12 7.39
N SER A 265 22.17 -19.40 6.65
CA SER A 265 23.59 -19.29 6.90
C SER A 265 24.12 -17.94 6.47
N GLN A 266 25.26 -17.55 7.03
CA GLN A 266 25.99 -16.34 6.64
C GLN A 266 26.31 -16.34 5.13
N ALA A 267 26.72 -17.49 4.56
CA ALA A 267 27.01 -17.61 3.14
C ALA A 267 25.78 -17.31 2.25
N GLU A 268 24.58 -17.74 2.66
CA GLU A 268 23.34 -17.46 1.93
C GLU A 268 22.97 -15.97 2.00
N ILE A 269 23.29 -15.28 3.10
CA ILE A 269 23.10 -13.84 3.24
C ILE A 269 24.08 -13.09 2.33
N ASP A 270 25.35 -13.48 2.35
CA ASP A 270 26.39 -12.89 1.48
C ASP A 270 26.03 -13.05 0.00
N ASP A 271 25.56 -14.25 -0.40
CA ASP A 271 25.07 -14.51 -1.76
C ASP A 271 23.88 -13.63 -2.14
N TYR A 272 22.95 -13.40 -1.20
CA TYR A 272 21.81 -12.50 -1.45
C TYR A 272 22.28 -11.07 -1.68
N ILE A 273 23.21 -10.58 -0.86
CA ILE A 273 23.76 -9.21 -0.99
C ILE A 273 24.57 -9.07 -2.28
N ALA A 274 25.39 -10.08 -2.62
CA ALA A 274 26.20 -10.04 -3.83
C ALA A 274 25.37 -10.09 -5.13
N PHE A 275 24.14 -10.62 -5.05
CA PHE A 275 23.24 -10.70 -6.21
C PHE A 275 22.62 -9.32 -6.55
N TRP A 276 22.39 -8.48 -5.55
CA TRP A 276 21.72 -7.16 -5.70
C TRP A 276 22.74 -6.00 -5.71
#